data_bc4392ba7fac9a4aa27fb9a2474fc3a9
#
_entry.id   bc4392ba7fac9a4aa27fb9a2474fc3a9
#
_cell.length_a   1.000
_cell.length_b   1.000
_cell.length_c   1.000
_cell.angle_alpha   90.00
_cell.angle_beta   90.00
_cell.angle_gamma   90.00
#
_symmetry.space_group_name_H-M   'P 1'
#
loop_
_entity.id
_entity.type
_entity.pdbx_description
1 polymer ?
#
loop_
_entity_poly.entity_id
_entity_poly.type
_entity_poly.pdbx_seq_one_letter_code
_entity_poly.pdbx_strand_id
1 'polypeptide(L)'
;MGFNQLAESDELILGEALERQKILETVINNSPVMAFLWTPDKKWPARYVSENVIQLDYNAEDFLIGRIMYADIVHSEDIDRVRKELTRCCEAGNDSFVQRYRVLTGKGEVRWVEEKTFIQRDEAGNVVNFQGIVRDVTQEIKNEKALKDALQSQKALMEKQKALLERQKALETVINNSSMVVFLWKAEKYWPTLYVSENVRQFGYTPEDFISGRILYGKIIHPEDLLLVELELEENCEEGGKEFNRQYRILTQTADVRWIDEKTFIQRNEEGEVTHFQGIIEDVTRNVKRA
;
A
#
# COMPACT_ATOMS: atom_id res chain seq x y z
N MET A 1 71.35 35.87 -8.68
CA MET A 1 70.70 35.02 -7.63
C MET A 1 69.19 35.10 -7.62
N GLY A 2 68.47 36.07 -8.21
CA GLY A 2 67.03 36.20 -8.12
C GLY A 2 66.18 35.33 -9.06
N PHE A 3 66.70 34.86 -10.19
CA PHE A 3 65.93 34.11 -11.18
C PHE A 3 65.67 32.64 -10.76
N ASN A 4 66.58 32.00 -10.03
CA ASN A 4 66.39 30.61 -9.56
C ASN A 4 65.37 30.51 -8.43
N GLN A 5 65.28 31.52 -7.53
CA GLN A 5 64.30 31.49 -6.44
C GLN A 5 62.84 31.69 -6.92
N LEU A 6 62.65 32.43 -7.98
CA LEU A 6 61.31 32.61 -8.58
C LEU A 6 60.86 31.30 -9.28
N ALA A 7 61.73 30.63 -10.01
CA ALA A 7 61.40 29.36 -10.66
C ALA A 7 61.07 28.22 -9.66
N GLU A 8 61.83 28.12 -8.55
CA GLU A 8 61.56 27.15 -7.48
C GLU A 8 60.22 27.44 -6.76
N SER A 9 59.87 28.71 -6.58
CA SER A 9 58.57 29.12 -5.99
C SER A 9 57.40 28.77 -6.92
N ASP A 10 57.55 29.00 -8.24
CA ASP A 10 56.49 28.68 -9.22
C ASP A 10 56.31 27.16 -9.40
N GLU A 11 57.38 26.36 -9.32
CA GLU A 11 57.28 24.90 -9.33
C GLU A 11 56.57 24.35 -8.05
N LEU A 12 56.83 24.92 -6.89
CA LEU A 12 56.19 24.55 -5.65
C LEU A 12 54.70 24.85 -5.67
N ILE A 13 54.30 26.07 -6.12
CA ILE A 13 52.91 26.49 -6.27
C ILE A 13 52.19 25.60 -7.27
N LEU A 14 52.79 25.24 -8.39
CA LEU A 14 52.23 24.36 -9.38
C LEU A 14 52.04 22.93 -8.82
N GLY A 15 53.02 22.43 -8.03
CA GLY A 15 52.93 21.15 -7.34
C GLY A 15 51.77 21.06 -6.35
N GLU A 16 51.62 22.09 -5.51
CA GLU A 16 50.48 22.16 -4.58
C GLU A 16 49.14 22.25 -5.31
N ALA A 17 49.03 23.00 -6.41
CA ALA A 17 47.83 23.12 -7.21
C ALA A 17 47.43 21.78 -7.86
N LEU A 18 48.41 21.04 -8.39
CA LEU A 18 48.22 19.72 -8.95
C LEU A 18 47.74 18.68 -7.89
N GLU A 19 48.33 18.74 -6.71
CA GLU A 19 47.92 17.86 -5.60
C GLU A 19 46.48 18.14 -5.16
N ARG A 20 46.13 19.40 -4.99
CA ARG A 20 44.73 19.82 -4.69
C ARG A 20 43.76 19.37 -5.76
N GLN A 21 44.10 19.51 -7.04
CA GLN A 21 43.28 19.04 -8.15
C GLN A 21 43.05 17.53 -8.06
N LYS A 22 44.09 16.73 -7.85
CA LYS A 22 43.96 15.26 -7.69
C LYS A 22 43.06 14.86 -6.54
N ILE A 23 43.18 15.56 -5.41
CA ILE A 23 42.33 15.29 -4.25
C ILE A 23 40.86 15.57 -4.61
N LEU A 24 40.55 16.71 -5.24
CA LEU A 24 39.19 17.08 -5.64
C LEU A 24 38.61 16.11 -6.65
N GLU A 25 39.40 15.73 -7.67
CA GLU A 25 38.99 14.73 -8.65
C GLU A 25 38.69 13.37 -7.99
N THR A 26 39.54 12.95 -7.05
CA THR A 26 39.31 11.70 -6.31
C THR A 26 38.00 11.74 -5.51
N VAL A 27 37.73 12.85 -4.83
CA VAL A 27 36.48 13.03 -4.06
C VAL A 27 35.26 13.00 -4.98
N ILE A 28 35.29 13.72 -6.09
CA ILE A 28 34.20 13.76 -7.07
C ILE A 28 33.99 12.39 -7.70
N ASN A 29 35.02 11.73 -8.16
CA ASN A 29 34.95 10.45 -8.87
C ASN A 29 34.46 9.29 -7.96
N ASN A 30 34.67 9.40 -6.65
CA ASN A 30 34.12 8.45 -5.65
C ASN A 30 32.76 8.84 -5.06
N SER A 31 32.19 9.94 -5.52
CA SER A 31 30.87 10.40 -5.07
C SER A 31 29.75 9.86 -5.98
N PRO A 32 28.47 9.86 -5.52
CA PRO A 32 27.35 9.50 -6.36
C PRO A 32 26.93 10.60 -7.35
N VAL A 33 27.65 11.74 -7.36
CA VAL A 33 27.33 12.87 -8.21
C VAL A 33 28.35 13.03 -9.33
N MET A 34 27.88 13.31 -10.54
CA MET A 34 28.69 13.59 -11.71
C MET A 34 28.85 15.10 -11.85
N ALA A 35 30.07 15.56 -12.08
CA ALA A 35 30.34 16.98 -12.30
C ALA A 35 30.62 17.25 -13.78
N PHE A 36 30.04 18.35 -14.25
CA PHE A 36 30.17 18.82 -15.61
C PHE A 36 30.50 20.31 -15.63
N LEU A 37 31.30 20.71 -16.64
CA LEU A 37 31.48 22.08 -17.04
C LEU A 37 31.10 22.21 -18.52
N TRP A 38 30.02 22.93 -18.83
CA TRP A 38 29.53 23.12 -20.19
C TRP A 38 29.78 24.55 -20.68
N THR A 39 29.89 24.70 -21.99
CA THR A 39 29.77 26.02 -22.61
C THR A 39 28.28 26.32 -22.92
N PRO A 40 27.88 27.63 -23.01
CA PRO A 40 26.50 28.03 -23.27
C PRO A 40 26.06 27.81 -24.72
N ASP A 41 26.70 26.93 -25.46
CA ASP A 41 26.38 26.63 -26.85
C ASP A 41 25.12 25.73 -26.96
N LYS A 42 24.55 25.67 -28.17
CA LYS A 42 23.23 25.04 -28.43
C LYS A 42 23.08 23.60 -27.94
N LYS A 43 24.20 22.81 -27.92
CA LYS A 43 24.18 21.39 -27.52
C LYS A 43 24.90 21.12 -26.19
N TRP A 44 25.31 22.17 -25.50
CA TRP A 44 26.07 22.10 -24.24
C TRP A 44 27.33 21.21 -24.33
N PRO A 45 28.29 21.56 -25.18
CA PRO A 45 29.55 20.82 -25.23
C PRO A 45 30.28 20.94 -23.89
N ALA A 46 30.84 19.83 -23.44
CA ALA A 46 31.51 19.74 -22.15
C ALA A 46 32.99 20.12 -22.27
N ARG A 47 33.49 20.97 -21.35
CA ARG A 47 34.91 21.26 -21.13
C ARG A 47 35.53 20.41 -20.04
N TYR A 48 34.69 19.91 -19.12
CA TYR A 48 35.07 18.99 -18.07
C TYR A 48 33.93 18.05 -17.79
N VAL A 49 34.24 16.80 -17.54
CA VAL A 49 33.33 15.75 -17.09
C VAL A 49 34.09 14.86 -16.12
N SER A 50 33.48 14.59 -14.96
CA SER A 50 34.06 13.65 -14.00
C SER A 50 33.97 12.20 -14.49
N GLU A 51 34.96 11.37 -14.15
CA GLU A 51 35.05 9.96 -14.60
C GLU A 51 33.83 9.12 -14.17
N ASN A 52 33.18 9.48 -13.07
CA ASN A 52 32.00 8.78 -12.57
C ASN A 52 30.76 8.95 -13.47
N VAL A 53 30.82 9.66 -14.58
CA VAL A 53 29.83 9.61 -15.67
C VAL A 53 29.62 8.19 -16.20
N ILE A 54 30.56 7.29 -15.96
CA ILE A 54 30.43 5.84 -16.23
C ILE A 54 29.16 5.23 -15.59
N GLN A 55 28.60 5.85 -14.56
CA GLN A 55 27.30 5.46 -13.96
C GLN A 55 26.15 5.54 -14.97
N LEU A 56 26.28 6.37 -16.01
CA LEU A 56 25.35 6.47 -17.12
C LEU A 56 25.81 5.67 -18.36
N ASP A 57 26.77 4.75 -18.22
CA ASP A 57 27.36 3.96 -19.31
C ASP A 57 28.06 4.80 -20.40
N TYR A 58 28.62 5.95 -20.04
CA TYR A 58 29.42 6.81 -20.92
C TYR A 58 30.85 6.97 -20.40
N ASN A 59 31.79 7.24 -21.31
CA ASN A 59 33.13 7.65 -20.97
C ASN A 59 33.23 9.18 -20.96
N ALA A 60 33.95 9.75 -20.00
CA ALA A 60 34.19 11.19 -19.92
C ALA A 60 34.86 11.74 -21.19
N GLU A 61 35.80 11.00 -21.77
CA GLU A 61 36.52 11.38 -23.00
C GLU A 61 35.57 11.61 -24.18
N ASP A 62 34.49 10.83 -24.33
CA ASP A 62 33.52 10.99 -25.44
C ASP A 62 32.83 12.36 -25.43
N PHE A 63 32.61 12.93 -24.26
CA PHE A 63 32.08 14.28 -24.10
C PHE A 63 33.18 15.33 -24.38
N LEU A 64 34.39 15.11 -23.89
CA LEU A 64 35.48 16.08 -24.01
C LEU A 64 35.95 16.26 -25.45
N ILE A 65 35.95 15.19 -26.26
CA ILE A 65 36.32 15.27 -27.70
C ILE A 65 35.09 15.63 -28.58
N GLY A 66 33.92 15.87 -27.98
CA GLY A 66 32.73 16.28 -28.71
C GLY A 66 32.04 15.16 -29.50
N ARG A 67 32.35 13.88 -29.24
CA ARG A 67 31.62 12.74 -29.83
C ARG A 67 30.20 12.68 -29.32
N ILE A 68 29.97 13.05 -28.07
CA ILE A 68 28.69 13.16 -27.41
C ILE A 68 28.54 14.55 -26.83
N MET A 69 27.43 15.20 -27.11
CA MET A 69 27.04 16.47 -26.46
C MET A 69 26.05 16.18 -25.35
N TYR A 70 26.07 16.96 -24.26
CA TYR A 70 25.17 16.70 -23.14
C TYR A 70 23.69 16.73 -23.53
N ALA A 71 23.30 17.63 -24.43
CA ALA A 71 21.93 17.67 -24.95
C ALA A 71 21.50 16.41 -25.69
N ASP A 72 22.45 15.62 -26.24
CA ASP A 72 22.14 14.40 -26.99
C ASP A 72 21.72 13.24 -26.07
N ILE A 73 22.11 13.27 -24.81
CA ILE A 73 21.71 12.26 -23.80
C ILE A 73 20.42 12.61 -23.05
N VAL A 74 19.94 13.85 -23.15
CA VAL A 74 18.65 14.26 -22.55
C VAL A 74 17.51 13.61 -23.33
N HIS A 75 16.55 13.02 -22.61
CA HIS A 75 15.40 12.38 -23.23
C HIS A 75 14.64 13.34 -24.14
N SER A 76 14.23 12.89 -25.34
CA SER A 76 13.61 13.72 -26.38
C SER A 76 12.37 14.48 -25.92
N GLU A 77 11.57 13.94 -25.03
CA GLU A 77 10.39 14.61 -24.48
C GLU A 77 10.75 15.69 -23.43
N ASP A 78 11.96 15.64 -22.86
CA ASP A 78 12.36 16.57 -21.78
C ASP A 78 13.26 17.72 -22.29
N ILE A 79 13.95 17.54 -23.42
CA ILE A 79 14.96 18.49 -23.91
C ILE A 79 14.45 19.94 -24.08
N ASP A 80 13.25 20.11 -24.62
CA ASP A 80 12.69 21.45 -24.83
C ASP A 80 12.35 22.16 -23.52
N ARG A 81 11.85 21.39 -22.52
CA ARG A 81 11.57 21.89 -21.18
C ARG A 81 12.87 22.27 -20.47
N VAL A 82 13.88 21.41 -20.55
CA VAL A 82 15.21 21.66 -19.94
C VAL A 82 15.83 22.94 -20.51
N ARG A 83 15.79 23.14 -21.84
CA ARG A 83 16.28 24.38 -22.49
C ARG A 83 15.53 25.61 -22.05
N LYS A 84 14.20 25.57 -22.05
CA LYS A 84 13.37 26.71 -21.64
C LYS A 84 13.68 27.13 -20.22
N GLU A 85 13.83 26.19 -19.31
CA GLU A 85 14.16 26.46 -17.91
C GLU A 85 15.54 27.09 -17.76
N LEU A 86 16.55 26.56 -18.45
CA LEU A 86 17.90 27.14 -18.49
C LEU A 86 17.88 28.57 -19.00
N THR A 87 17.23 28.82 -20.14
CA THR A 87 17.09 30.16 -20.72
C THR A 87 16.41 31.10 -19.74
N ARG A 88 15.29 30.70 -19.17
CA ARG A 88 14.55 31.49 -18.18
C ARG A 88 15.41 31.89 -16.98
N CYS A 89 16.20 30.93 -16.45
CA CYS A 89 17.08 31.20 -15.31
C CYS A 89 18.24 32.13 -15.69
N CYS A 90 18.79 32.04 -16.91
CA CYS A 90 19.80 32.96 -17.41
C CYS A 90 19.27 34.37 -17.56
N GLU A 91 18.10 34.56 -18.17
CA GLU A 91 17.44 35.84 -18.37
C GLU A 91 16.99 36.50 -17.06
N ALA A 92 16.57 35.69 -16.08
CA ALA A 92 16.20 36.16 -14.75
C ALA A 92 17.38 36.60 -13.88
N GLY A 93 18.62 36.38 -14.34
CA GLY A 93 19.82 36.72 -13.58
C GLY A 93 20.12 35.75 -12.42
N ASN A 94 19.55 34.56 -12.42
CA ASN A 94 19.81 33.58 -11.36
C ASN A 94 21.27 33.11 -11.39
N ASP A 95 21.85 32.88 -10.22
CA ASP A 95 23.20 32.30 -10.09
C ASP A 95 23.17 30.77 -10.15
N SER A 96 22.06 30.15 -9.79
CA SER A 96 21.88 28.69 -9.87
C SER A 96 20.41 28.29 -9.90
N PHE A 97 20.15 27.06 -10.34
CA PHE A 97 18.82 26.44 -10.29
C PHE A 97 18.96 24.92 -10.20
N VAL A 98 17.85 24.25 -9.88
CA VAL A 98 17.75 22.78 -9.81
C VAL A 98 16.63 22.30 -10.71
N GLN A 99 16.87 21.24 -11.47
CA GLN A 99 15.84 20.61 -12.29
C GLN A 99 15.97 19.09 -12.26
N ARG A 100 14.86 18.40 -12.53
CA ARG A 100 14.81 16.94 -12.70
C ARG A 100 14.32 16.62 -14.10
N TYR A 101 15.00 15.70 -14.76
CA TYR A 101 14.65 15.25 -16.10
C TYR A 101 15.20 13.88 -16.38
N ARG A 102 14.79 13.28 -17.50
CA ARG A 102 15.25 11.98 -17.94
C ARG A 102 16.45 12.12 -18.86
N VAL A 103 17.41 11.22 -18.70
CA VAL A 103 18.54 11.02 -19.62
C VAL A 103 18.53 9.58 -20.13
N LEU A 104 19.13 9.37 -21.31
CA LEU A 104 19.41 8.04 -21.84
C LEU A 104 20.82 7.65 -21.43
N THR A 105 21.02 6.44 -20.95
CA THR A 105 22.36 5.87 -20.74
C THR A 105 22.98 5.44 -22.06
N GLY A 106 24.28 5.15 -22.07
CA GLY A 106 25.00 4.60 -23.23
C GLY A 106 24.40 3.27 -23.73
N LYS A 107 23.63 2.54 -22.92
CA LYS A 107 22.87 1.34 -23.29
C LYS A 107 21.43 1.61 -23.70
N GLY A 108 21.00 2.87 -23.71
CA GLY A 108 19.62 3.27 -24.07
C GLY A 108 18.61 3.13 -22.94
N GLU A 109 19.04 2.91 -21.68
CA GLU A 109 18.15 2.92 -20.54
C GLU A 109 17.76 4.34 -20.15
N VAL A 110 16.52 4.53 -19.71
CA VAL A 110 16.06 5.81 -19.18
C VAL A 110 16.41 5.91 -17.69
N ARG A 111 17.14 6.98 -17.33
CA ARG A 111 17.47 7.33 -15.96
C ARG A 111 16.93 8.72 -15.62
N TRP A 112 16.45 8.89 -14.41
CA TRP A 112 16.09 10.20 -13.88
C TRP A 112 17.30 10.83 -13.22
N VAL A 113 17.60 12.06 -13.60
CA VAL A 113 18.66 12.84 -12.97
C VAL A 113 18.09 14.09 -12.31
N GLU A 114 18.72 14.47 -11.21
CA GLU A 114 18.58 15.77 -10.58
C GLU A 114 19.87 16.54 -10.85
N GLU A 115 19.72 17.68 -11.54
CA GLU A 115 20.84 18.56 -11.90
C GLU A 115 20.71 19.86 -11.10
N LYS A 116 21.81 20.24 -10.44
CA LYS A 116 22.00 21.60 -9.91
C LYS A 116 23.02 22.29 -10.80
N THR A 117 22.59 23.34 -11.49
CA THR A 117 23.42 24.14 -12.40
C THR A 117 23.77 25.48 -11.76
N PHE A 118 25.05 25.83 -11.79
CA PHE A 118 25.58 27.14 -11.44
C PHE A 118 25.91 27.89 -12.72
N ILE A 119 25.46 29.14 -12.85
CA ILE A 119 25.63 29.98 -14.04
C ILE A 119 26.79 30.91 -13.81
N GLN A 120 27.90 30.68 -14.51
CA GLN A 120 29.08 31.57 -14.45
C GLN A 120 28.96 32.69 -15.46
N ARG A 121 29.22 33.91 -14.98
CA ARG A 121 29.16 35.13 -15.79
C ARG A 121 30.51 35.85 -15.79
N ASP A 122 30.80 36.58 -16.87
CA ASP A 122 31.92 37.52 -16.91
C ASP A 122 31.58 38.85 -16.21
N GLU A 123 32.56 39.77 -16.19
CA GLU A 123 32.38 41.12 -15.60
C GLU A 123 31.32 41.94 -16.31
N ALA A 124 31.02 41.65 -17.58
CA ALA A 124 30.00 42.29 -18.36
C ALA A 124 28.57 41.66 -18.16
N GLY A 125 28.47 40.59 -17.36
CA GLY A 125 27.23 39.85 -17.07
C GLY A 125 26.87 38.79 -18.11
N ASN A 126 27.72 38.51 -19.10
CA ASN A 126 27.46 37.46 -20.08
C ASN A 126 27.72 36.10 -19.48
N VAL A 127 26.89 35.12 -19.82
CA VAL A 127 27.07 33.73 -19.39
C VAL A 127 28.28 33.11 -20.15
N VAL A 128 29.26 32.68 -19.41
CA VAL A 128 30.50 32.07 -19.97
C VAL A 128 30.56 30.56 -19.84
N ASN A 129 30.01 30.00 -18.75
CA ASN A 129 29.96 28.57 -18.51
C ASN A 129 28.77 28.18 -17.63
N PHE A 130 28.41 26.91 -17.68
CA PHE A 130 27.52 26.23 -16.73
C PHE A 130 28.30 25.17 -15.96
N GLN A 131 28.25 25.21 -14.64
CA GLN A 131 28.79 24.14 -13.79
C GLN A 131 27.62 23.32 -13.28
N GLY A 132 27.56 22.05 -13.65
CA GLY A 132 26.49 21.15 -13.26
C GLY A 132 26.96 20.07 -12.30
N ILE A 133 26.15 19.81 -11.30
CA ILE A 133 26.22 18.63 -10.45
C ILE A 133 24.99 17.80 -10.77
N VAL A 134 25.22 16.62 -11.34
CA VAL A 134 24.17 15.70 -11.83
C VAL A 134 24.17 14.45 -10.97
N ARG A 135 23.01 14.08 -10.42
CA ARG A 135 22.80 12.90 -9.57
C ARG A 135 21.73 12.00 -10.19
N ASP A 136 22.00 10.70 -10.29
CA ASP A 136 20.95 9.73 -10.62
C ASP A 136 19.98 9.61 -9.44
N VAL A 137 18.72 9.90 -9.70
CA VAL A 137 17.62 9.84 -8.72
C VAL A 137 16.54 8.84 -9.13
N THR A 138 16.90 7.92 -10.04
CA THR A 138 15.96 6.94 -10.60
C THR A 138 15.36 6.07 -9.51
N GLN A 139 16.18 5.60 -8.57
CA GLN A 139 15.71 4.73 -7.50
C GLN A 139 14.86 5.48 -6.50
N GLU A 140 15.21 6.72 -6.18
CA GLU A 140 14.42 7.58 -5.29
C GLU A 140 13.02 7.82 -5.87
N ILE A 141 12.92 8.16 -7.16
CA ILE A 141 11.64 8.38 -7.85
C ILE A 141 10.79 7.09 -7.91
N LYS A 142 11.43 5.93 -8.17
CA LYS A 142 10.73 4.64 -8.14
C LYS A 142 10.19 4.32 -6.75
N ASN A 143 11.00 4.55 -5.71
CA ASN A 143 10.61 4.31 -4.32
C ASN A 143 9.47 5.26 -3.88
N GLU A 144 9.56 6.55 -4.24
CA GLU A 144 8.52 7.54 -3.95
C GLU A 144 7.19 7.16 -4.60
N LYS A 145 7.23 6.73 -5.87
CA LYS A 145 6.04 6.26 -6.58
C LYS A 145 5.46 5.00 -5.92
N ALA A 146 6.30 4.00 -5.64
CA ALA A 146 5.85 2.77 -5.00
C ALA A 146 5.22 3.01 -3.62
N LEU A 147 5.81 3.92 -2.82
CA LEU A 147 5.28 4.31 -1.53
C LEU A 147 3.92 5.00 -1.66
N LYS A 148 3.78 5.90 -2.62
CA LYS A 148 2.51 6.60 -2.91
C LYS A 148 1.41 5.62 -3.31
N ASP A 149 1.72 4.67 -4.20
CA ASP A 149 0.78 3.66 -4.68
C ASP A 149 0.37 2.71 -3.54
N ALA A 150 1.32 2.29 -2.69
CA ALA A 150 1.05 1.48 -1.51
C ALA A 150 0.15 2.21 -0.48
N LEU A 151 0.41 3.49 -0.22
CA LEU A 151 -0.40 4.31 0.68
C LEU A 151 -1.83 4.47 0.16
N GLN A 152 -2.01 4.66 -1.14
CA GLN A 152 -3.32 4.77 -1.76
C GLN A 152 -4.11 3.46 -1.65
N SER A 153 -3.45 2.32 -1.90
CA SER A 153 -4.04 0.99 -1.75
C SER A 153 -4.45 0.71 -0.31
N GLN A 154 -3.61 1.08 0.66
CA GLN A 154 -3.91 0.91 2.08
C GLN A 154 -5.13 1.74 2.52
N LYS A 155 -5.23 2.99 2.07
CA LYS A 155 -6.40 3.85 2.35
C LYS A 155 -7.69 3.24 1.82
N ALA A 156 -7.68 2.76 0.56
CA ALA A 156 -8.84 2.11 -0.04
C ALA A 156 -9.27 0.85 0.74
N LEU A 157 -8.31 0.04 1.21
CA LEU A 157 -8.60 -1.13 2.03
C LEU A 157 -9.22 -0.76 3.38
N MET A 158 -8.70 0.28 4.05
CA MET A 158 -9.24 0.77 5.32
C MET A 158 -10.69 1.28 5.17
N GLU A 159 -11.00 2.00 4.10
CA GLU A 159 -12.35 2.47 3.81
C GLU A 159 -13.32 1.30 3.60
N LYS A 160 -12.88 0.27 2.86
CA LYS A 160 -13.67 -0.96 2.65
C LYS A 160 -13.94 -1.70 3.96
N GLN A 161 -12.91 -1.83 4.82
CA GLN A 161 -13.06 -2.47 6.13
C GLN A 161 -14.04 -1.68 7.03
N LYS A 162 -13.93 -0.35 7.04
CA LYS A 162 -14.85 0.51 7.79
C LYS A 162 -16.29 0.35 7.33
N ALA A 163 -16.54 0.38 6.02
CA ALA A 163 -17.87 0.19 5.45
C ALA A 163 -18.46 -1.19 5.79
N LEU A 164 -17.62 -2.25 5.77
CA LEU A 164 -18.04 -3.61 6.14
C LEU A 164 -18.44 -3.68 7.63
N LEU A 165 -17.63 -3.07 8.51
CA LEU A 165 -17.92 -3.03 9.95
C LEU A 165 -19.21 -2.26 10.26
N GLU A 166 -19.42 -1.12 9.58
CA GLU A 166 -20.67 -0.35 9.73
C GLU A 166 -21.89 -1.15 9.28
N ARG A 167 -21.77 -1.88 8.16
CA ARG A 167 -22.83 -2.76 7.67
C ARG A 167 -23.11 -3.90 8.64
N GLN A 168 -22.07 -4.53 9.20
CA GLN A 168 -22.23 -5.58 10.20
C GLN A 168 -22.98 -5.06 11.43
N LYS A 169 -22.55 -3.92 11.99
CA LYS A 169 -23.22 -3.29 13.15
C LYS A 169 -24.68 -2.94 12.87
N ALA A 170 -24.98 -2.46 11.66
CA ALA A 170 -26.35 -2.17 11.27
C ALA A 170 -27.23 -3.44 11.26
N LEU A 171 -26.70 -4.54 10.70
CA LEU A 171 -27.40 -5.84 10.69
C LEU A 171 -27.62 -6.38 12.11
N GLU A 172 -26.59 -6.34 12.96
CA GLU A 172 -26.69 -6.74 14.37
C GLU A 172 -27.75 -5.91 15.11
N THR A 173 -27.80 -4.60 14.86
CA THR A 173 -28.79 -3.70 15.45
C THR A 173 -30.21 -4.09 15.03
N VAL A 174 -30.42 -4.41 13.74
CA VAL A 174 -31.74 -4.83 13.23
C VAL A 174 -32.15 -6.16 13.88
N ILE A 175 -31.26 -7.13 13.95
CA ILE A 175 -31.51 -8.43 14.57
C ILE A 175 -31.85 -8.25 16.06
N ASN A 176 -31.02 -7.51 16.79
CA ASN A 176 -31.16 -7.35 18.24
C ASN A 176 -32.41 -6.51 18.66
N ASN A 177 -32.96 -5.71 17.73
CA ASN A 177 -34.21 -4.99 17.94
C ASN A 177 -35.45 -5.77 17.50
N SER A 178 -35.29 -6.98 16.93
CA SER A 178 -36.41 -7.84 16.58
C SER A 178 -36.83 -8.73 17.76
N SER A 179 -38.00 -9.37 17.67
CA SER A 179 -38.44 -10.43 18.61
C SER A 179 -37.75 -11.77 18.35
N MET A 180 -37.05 -11.88 17.20
CA MET A 180 -36.43 -13.12 16.74
C MET A 180 -35.05 -13.29 17.34
N VAL A 181 -34.69 -14.51 17.70
CA VAL A 181 -33.31 -14.89 18.08
C VAL A 181 -32.68 -15.65 16.93
N VAL A 182 -31.52 -15.22 16.50
CA VAL A 182 -30.74 -15.86 15.41
C VAL A 182 -29.66 -16.73 16.02
N PHE A 183 -29.59 -17.97 15.55
CA PHE A 183 -28.56 -18.93 15.92
C PHE A 183 -27.78 -19.43 14.70
N LEU A 184 -26.54 -19.77 14.94
CA LEU A 184 -25.72 -20.59 14.07
C LEU A 184 -25.21 -21.79 14.89
N TRP A 185 -25.63 -22.99 14.52
CA TRP A 185 -25.23 -24.21 15.18
C TRP A 185 -24.33 -25.08 14.30
N LYS A 186 -23.49 -25.88 14.94
CA LYS A 186 -22.83 -27.00 14.29
C LYS A 186 -23.81 -28.16 14.08
N ALA A 187 -23.66 -28.90 13.01
CA ALA A 187 -24.39 -30.14 12.73
C ALA A 187 -23.81 -31.30 13.58
N GLU A 188 -23.80 -31.13 14.89
CA GLU A 188 -23.31 -32.08 15.90
C GLU A 188 -24.40 -32.31 16.93
N LYS A 189 -24.23 -33.39 17.75
CA LYS A 189 -25.22 -33.75 18.77
C LYS A 189 -25.51 -32.59 19.74
N TYR A 190 -26.78 -32.36 19.99
CA TYR A 190 -27.32 -31.24 20.81
C TYR A 190 -26.98 -29.83 20.30
N TRP A 191 -26.51 -29.70 19.06
CA TRP A 191 -26.29 -28.45 18.32
C TRP A 191 -25.46 -27.40 19.07
N PRO A 192 -24.12 -27.61 19.19
CA PRO A 192 -23.23 -26.63 19.76
C PRO A 192 -23.32 -25.31 18.99
N THR A 193 -23.42 -24.19 19.71
CA THR A 193 -23.67 -22.88 19.14
C THR A 193 -22.36 -22.18 18.77
N LEU A 194 -22.25 -21.72 17.53
CA LEU A 194 -21.15 -20.86 17.03
C LEU A 194 -21.47 -19.38 17.16
N TYR A 195 -22.74 -19.03 17.01
CA TYR A 195 -23.24 -17.67 17.14
C TYR A 195 -24.68 -17.67 17.63
N VAL A 196 -25.01 -16.69 18.47
CA VAL A 196 -26.37 -16.38 18.85
C VAL A 196 -26.52 -14.88 19.06
N SER A 197 -27.64 -14.32 18.64
CA SER A 197 -27.92 -12.89 18.80
C SER A 197 -28.22 -12.52 20.26
N GLU A 198 -27.96 -11.25 20.64
CA GLU A 198 -28.12 -10.74 22.02
C GLU A 198 -29.53 -10.89 22.56
N ASN A 199 -30.55 -10.90 21.71
CA ASN A 199 -31.93 -11.04 22.10
C ASN A 199 -32.30 -12.45 22.62
N VAL A 200 -31.39 -13.41 22.65
CA VAL A 200 -31.53 -14.66 23.42
C VAL A 200 -31.75 -14.37 24.91
N ARG A 201 -31.37 -13.21 25.39
CA ARG A 201 -31.60 -12.74 26.77
C ARG A 201 -33.08 -12.72 27.15
N GLN A 202 -34.02 -12.68 26.19
CA GLN A 202 -35.46 -12.79 26.45
C GLN A 202 -35.84 -14.13 27.08
N PHE A 203 -34.99 -15.18 26.90
CA PHE A 203 -35.17 -16.49 27.54
C PHE A 203 -34.36 -16.63 28.84
N GLY A 204 -33.72 -15.54 29.31
CA GLY A 204 -32.88 -15.49 30.50
C GLY A 204 -31.43 -15.92 30.31
N TYR A 205 -31.07 -16.41 29.15
CA TYR A 205 -29.68 -16.84 28.81
C TYR A 205 -28.86 -15.67 28.25
N THR A 206 -27.55 -15.81 28.34
CA THR A 206 -26.61 -14.92 27.68
C THR A 206 -26.01 -15.59 26.44
N PRO A 207 -25.57 -14.86 25.40
CA PRO A 207 -24.87 -15.44 24.26
C PRO A 207 -23.67 -16.28 24.68
N GLU A 208 -22.93 -15.87 25.70
CA GLU A 208 -21.76 -16.56 26.22
C GLU A 208 -22.07 -17.93 26.81
N ASP A 209 -23.28 -18.14 27.34
CA ASP A 209 -23.71 -19.45 27.85
C ASP A 209 -23.72 -20.51 26.76
N PHE A 210 -24.08 -20.13 25.54
CA PHE A 210 -24.12 -21.03 24.38
C PHE A 210 -22.77 -21.10 23.64
N ILE A 211 -22.15 -19.96 23.37
CA ILE A 211 -20.89 -19.90 22.57
C ILE A 211 -19.74 -20.59 23.31
N SER A 212 -19.69 -20.50 24.64
CA SER A 212 -18.70 -21.21 25.45
C SER A 212 -18.94 -22.73 25.54
N GLY A 213 -20.07 -23.21 25.03
CA GLY A 213 -20.47 -24.63 25.16
C GLY A 213 -20.95 -25.03 26.57
N ARG A 214 -21.13 -24.06 27.49
CA ARG A 214 -21.70 -24.31 28.83
C ARG A 214 -23.10 -24.86 28.73
N ILE A 215 -23.86 -24.34 27.77
CA ILE A 215 -25.21 -24.79 27.43
C ILE A 215 -25.23 -25.17 25.95
N LEU A 216 -25.68 -26.37 25.64
CA LEU A 216 -25.95 -26.80 24.27
C LEU A 216 -27.40 -26.53 23.94
N TYR A 217 -27.75 -26.12 22.73
CA TYR A 217 -29.12 -25.72 22.37
C TYR A 217 -30.12 -26.84 22.61
N GLY A 218 -29.82 -28.08 22.26
CA GLY A 218 -30.68 -29.23 22.50
C GLY A 218 -31.03 -29.47 23.99
N LYS A 219 -30.23 -28.92 24.92
CA LYS A 219 -30.49 -29.06 26.36
C LYS A 219 -31.54 -28.09 26.90
N ILE A 220 -31.89 -27.06 26.15
CA ILE A 220 -32.97 -26.13 26.49
C ILE A 220 -34.31 -26.56 25.86
N ILE A 221 -34.29 -27.47 24.88
CA ILE A 221 -35.55 -28.03 24.33
C ILE A 221 -36.23 -28.84 25.43
N HIS A 222 -37.58 -28.69 25.49
CA HIS A 222 -38.38 -29.43 26.45
C HIS A 222 -38.13 -30.94 26.29
N PRO A 223 -37.93 -31.74 27.39
CA PRO A 223 -37.59 -33.13 27.28
C PRO A 223 -38.56 -34.02 26.48
N GLU A 224 -39.84 -33.69 26.50
CA GLU A 224 -40.87 -34.38 25.70
C GLU A 224 -40.81 -34.09 24.19
N ASP A 225 -40.21 -32.93 23.80
CA ASP A 225 -40.16 -32.52 22.41
C ASP A 225 -38.82 -32.85 21.76
N LEU A 226 -37.74 -32.96 22.53
CA LEU A 226 -36.35 -33.14 22.04
C LEU A 226 -36.18 -34.26 21.03
N LEU A 227 -36.68 -35.49 21.41
CA LEU A 227 -36.51 -36.65 20.55
C LEU A 227 -37.18 -36.46 19.17
N LEU A 228 -38.36 -35.83 19.18
CA LEU A 228 -39.10 -35.62 17.94
C LEU A 228 -38.47 -34.55 17.05
N VAL A 229 -37.89 -33.51 17.67
CA VAL A 229 -37.12 -32.46 16.92
C VAL A 229 -35.88 -33.07 16.34
N GLU A 230 -35.12 -33.89 17.06
CA GLU A 230 -33.94 -34.61 16.56
C GLU A 230 -34.26 -35.50 15.36
N LEU A 231 -35.28 -36.37 15.49
CA LEU A 231 -35.67 -37.31 14.42
C LEU A 231 -36.14 -36.60 13.15
N GLU A 232 -37.01 -35.60 13.26
CA GLU A 232 -37.50 -34.87 12.07
C GLU A 232 -36.44 -34.03 11.38
N LEU A 233 -35.51 -33.43 12.13
CA LEU A 233 -34.37 -32.70 11.54
C LEU A 233 -33.44 -33.66 10.84
N GLU A 234 -33.14 -34.85 11.42
CA GLU A 234 -32.29 -35.88 10.82
C GLU A 234 -32.92 -36.43 9.54
N GLU A 235 -34.21 -36.81 9.55
CA GLU A 235 -34.95 -37.26 8.37
C GLU A 235 -34.95 -36.20 7.27
N ASN A 236 -35.20 -34.92 7.62
CA ASN A 236 -35.13 -33.82 6.66
C ASN A 236 -33.71 -33.63 6.08
N CYS A 237 -32.67 -33.82 6.86
CA CYS A 237 -31.30 -33.77 6.38
C CYS A 237 -30.98 -34.94 5.43
N GLU A 238 -31.43 -36.18 5.73
CA GLU A 238 -31.22 -37.37 4.89
C GLU A 238 -31.96 -37.25 3.56
N GLU A 239 -33.16 -36.69 3.55
CA GLU A 239 -33.95 -36.43 2.34
C GLU A 239 -33.39 -35.28 1.47
N GLY A 240 -32.31 -34.62 1.89
CA GLY A 240 -31.69 -33.52 1.16
C GLY A 240 -32.44 -32.17 1.31
N GLY A 241 -33.25 -32.04 2.35
CA GLY A 241 -33.96 -30.81 2.67
C GLY A 241 -33.02 -29.64 2.88
N LYS A 242 -33.51 -28.44 2.55
CA LYS A 242 -32.76 -27.18 2.68
C LYS A 242 -33.24 -26.33 3.85
N GLU A 243 -34.46 -26.58 4.31
CA GLU A 243 -35.11 -25.84 5.38
C GLU A 243 -35.82 -26.82 6.31
N PHE A 244 -35.85 -26.50 7.61
CA PHE A 244 -36.61 -27.19 8.63
C PHE A 244 -37.44 -26.15 9.36
N ASN A 245 -38.75 -26.38 9.52
CA ASN A 245 -39.67 -25.46 10.19
C ASN A 245 -40.48 -26.27 11.20
N ARG A 246 -40.48 -25.83 12.48
CA ARG A 246 -41.23 -26.52 13.53
C ARG A 246 -41.54 -25.62 14.70
N GLN A 247 -42.68 -25.87 15.31
CA GLN A 247 -43.04 -25.34 16.63
C GLN A 247 -42.82 -26.38 17.71
N TYR A 248 -42.13 -25.98 18.79
CA TYR A 248 -41.86 -26.84 19.96
C TYR A 248 -41.59 -25.98 21.20
N ARG A 249 -41.45 -26.67 22.35
CA ARG A 249 -41.24 -25.99 23.64
C ARG A 249 -39.76 -25.94 23.98
N ILE A 250 -39.35 -24.80 24.54
CA ILE A 250 -38.04 -24.66 25.19
C ILE A 250 -38.23 -24.27 26.66
N LEU A 251 -37.18 -24.49 27.45
CA LEU A 251 -37.10 -24.04 28.83
C LEU A 251 -36.25 -22.77 28.90
N THR A 252 -36.76 -21.78 29.63
CA THR A 252 -35.96 -20.60 29.98
C THR A 252 -34.92 -20.94 31.05
N GLN A 253 -34.01 -20.02 31.37
CA GLN A 253 -33.05 -20.23 32.47
C GLN A 253 -33.74 -20.45 33.84
N THR A 254 -34.98 -19.93 34.01
CA THR A 254 -35.81 -20.13 35.20
C THR A 254 -36.74 -21.36 35.11
N ALA A 255 -36.52 -22.21 34.10
CA ALA A 255 -37.30 -23.39 33.79
C ALA A 255 -38.79 -23.10 33.40
N ASP A 256 -39.09 -21.87 32.99
CA ASP A 256 -40.42 -21.56 32.42
C ASP A 256 -40.52 -22.14 31.01
N VAL A 257 -41.68 -22.69 30.66
CA VAL A 257 -41.91 -23.23 29.31
C VAL A 257 -42.28 -22.10 28.35
N ARG A 258 -41.61 -22.05 27.21
CA ARG A 258 -41.92 -21.14 26.09
C ARG A 258 -42.14 -21.95 24.82
N TRP A 259 -43.16 -21.59 24.07
CA TRP A 259 -43.36 -22.09 22.72
C TRP A 259 -42.57 -21.22 21.75
N ILE A 260 -41.82 -21.87 20.93
CA ILE A 260 -41.08 -21.20 19.86
C ILE A 260 -41.53 -21.70 18.50
N ASP A 261 -41.44 -20.82 17.51
CA ASP A 261 -41.51 -21.14 16.07
C ASP A 261 -40.11 -21.05 15.51
N GLU A 262 -39.58 -22.18 15.04
CA GLU A 262 -38.23 -22.27 14.47
C GLU A 262 -38.29 -22.39 12.95
N LYS A 263 -37.46 -21.56 12.28
CA LYS A 263 -37.12 -21.71 10.88
C LYS A 263 -35.60 -21.86 10.75
N THR A 264 -35.17 -23.04 10.31
CA THR A 264 -33.73 -23.38 10.16
C THR A 264 -33.37 -23.67 8.73
N PHE A 265 -32.27 -23.06 8.25
CA PHE A 265 -31.63 -23.32 6.96
C PHE A 265 -30.48 -24.29 7.14
N ILE A 266 -30.47 -25.37 6.35
CA ILE A 266 -29.47 -26.44 6.41
C ILE A 266 -28.34 -26.10 5.45
N GLN A 267 -27.14 -25.90 5.99
CA GLN A 267 -25.94 -25.59 5.22
C GLN A 267 -25.14 -26.85 4.93
N ARG A 268 -24.70 -27.02 3.67
CA ARG A 268 -23.92 -28.17 3.20
C ARG A 268 -22.61 -27.70 2.57
N ASN A 269 -21.59 -28.57 2.64
CA ASN A 269 -20.35 -28.39 1.89
C ASN A 269 -20.51 -28.82 0.40
N GLU A 270 -19.43 -28.72 -0.36
CA GLU A 270 -19.42 -29.11 -1.79
C GLU A 270 -19.66 -30.60 -2.01
N GLU A 271 -19.34 -31.44 -1.02
CA GLU A 271 -19.57 -32.88 -1.00
C GLU A 271 -21.02 -33.24 -0.63
N GLY A 272 -21.85 -32.25 -0.26
CA GLY A 272 -23.25 -32.43 0.13
C GLY A 272 -23.46 -32.77 1.62
N GLU A 273 -22.41 -32.82 2.42
CA GLU A 273 -22.50 -33.09 3.87
C GLU A 273 -23.03 -31.88 4.62
N VAL A 274 -23.92 -32.08 5.59
CA VAL A 274 -24.45 -31.03 6.45
C VAL A 274 -23.36 -30.54 7.40
N THR A 275 -23.06 -29.25 7.37
CA THR A 275 -22.01 -28.64 8.17
C THR A 275 -22.54 -27.78 9.32
N HIS A 276 -23.58 -27.02 9.04
CA HIS A 276 -24.14 -26.05 9.98
C HIS A 276 -25.65 -25.89 9.80
N PHE A 277 -26.30 -25.39 10.84
CA PHE A 277 -27.68 -24.96 10.83
C PHE A 277 -27.77 -23.47 11.14
N GLN A 278 -28.51 -22.71 10.34
CA GLN A 278 -28.78 -21.29 10.58
C GLN A 278 -30.26 -21.15 10.95
N GLY A 279 -30.54 -20.94 12.21
CA GLY A 279 -31.90 -20.89 12.72
C GLY A 279 -32.34 -19.50 13.15
N ILE A 280 -33.60 -19.25 12.93
CA ILE A 280 -34.34 -18.11 13.47
C ILE A 280 -35.44 -18.66 14.33
N ILE A 281 -35.48 -18.28 15.60
CA ILE A 281 -36.56 -18.68 16.53
C ILE A 281 -37.34 -17.48 17.04
N GLU A 282 -38.65 -17.63 17.13
CA GLU A 282 -39.58 -16.62 17.62
C GLU A 282 -40.41 -17.16 18.79
N ASP A 283 -40.55 -16.40 19.88
CA ASP A 283 -41.42 -16.77 20.99
C ASP A 283 -42.91 -16.56 20.61
N VAL A 284 -43.61 -17.66 20.39
CA VAL A 284 -45.06 -17.68 20.04
C VAL A 284 -45.95 -18.07 21.20
N THR A 285 -45.44 -18.10 22.43
CA THR A 285 -46.17 -18.51 23.64
C THR A 285 -47.49 -17.78 23.84
N ARG A 286 -47.54 -16.50 23.49
CA ARG A 286 -48.76 -15.70 23.59
C ARG A 286 -49.84 -16.13 22.60
N ASN A 287 -49.44 -16.60 21.43
CA ASN A 287 -50.33 -16.98 20.35
C ASN A 287 -50.95 -18.35 20.64
N VAL A 288 -50.17 -19.29 21.15
CA VAL A 288 -50.61 -20.67 21.51
C VAL A 288 -51.56 -20.66 22.70
N LYS A 289 -51.43 -19.75 23.66
CA LYS A 289 -52.33 -19.63 24.82
C LYS A 289 -53.70 -19.02 24.48
N ARG A 290 -53.90 -18.50 23.27
CA ARG A 290 -55.16 -17.88 22.82
C ARG A 290 -55.97 -18.80 21.91
N ALA A 291 -55.40 -19.89 21.44
CA ALA A 291 -56.08 -20.94 20.68
C ALA A 291 -56.52 -22.08 21.62
#